data_adeb18d84d8ae7c0338e5b75e0f863fc
#
_entry.id   adeb18d84d8ae7c0338e5b75e0f863fc
#
_cell.length_a   1.000
_cell.length_b   1.000
_cell.length_c   1.000
_cell.angle_alpha   90.00
_cell.angle_beta   90.00
_cell.angle_gamma   90.00
#
_symmetry.space_group_name_H-M   'P 1'
#
loop_
_entity.id
_entity.type
_entity.pdbx_description
1 polymer ?
#
loop_
_entity_poly.entity_id
_entity_poly.type
_entity_poly.pdbx_seq_one_letter_code
_entity_poly.pdbx_strand_id
1 'polypeptide(L)'
;MQLIDTHCHLDFPVFDPDRTALLAECRQLGVGEYIIPAVGEENWARVMALSEQHAGIAYGLGIHPWYVGAQTPGALTRLQGLLAARPCGLVAVGECGLDLRSHVPQEGQLELFEAQIRLAMDHELPLIVHSVRANDTVAKILRRFKPARGGVIHAFSGSQQQGQAFWQLGFRLGVGGVISFDRANKTREAIRDLPLEALLLETDAPDMPLQGQQGRPNTPANLPKIAQLLAELRQQPLSHVASVLHESTLRTFQIERGFGNI
;
A
#
# COMPACT_ATOMS: atom_id res chain seq x y z
N MET A 1 -4.67 -19.40 8.85
CA MET A 1 -5.15 -18.09 8.38
C MET A 1 -4.06 -17.55 7.48
N GLN A 2 -4.40 -17.10 6.28
CA GLN A 2 -3.43 -16.56 5.33
C GLN A 2 -3.66 -15.06 5.23
N LEU A 3 -2.65 -14.27 5.57
CA LEU A 3 -2.67 -12.80 5.55
C LEU A 3 -1.70 -12.29 4.50
N ILE A 4 -2.09 -11.22 3.82
CA ILE A 4 -1.25 -10.51 2.85
C ILE A 4 -0.96 -9.13 3.43
N ASP A 5 0.31 -8.76 3.52
CA ASP A 5 0.72 -7.39 3.84
C ASP A 5 0.75 -6.58 2.54
N THR A 6 -0.26 -5.73 2.34
CA THR A 6 -0.43 -5.01 1.07
C THR A 6 0.45 -3.79 0.93
N HIS A 7 1.22 -3.43 1.98
CA HIS A 7 2.15 -2.32 1.95
C HIS A 7 3.22 -2.47 3.03
N CYS A 8 4.42 -2.84 2.65
CA CYS A 8 5.58 -2.86 3.53
C CYS A 8 6.87 -2.66 2.72
N HIS A 9 7.84 -1.99 3.29
CA HIS A 9 9.14 -1.70 2.65
C HIS A 9 10.21 -2.70 3.08
N LEU A 10 9.97 -3.99 2.83
CA LEU A 10 10.95 -5.05 3.11
C LEU A 10 12.27 -4.87 2.35
N ASP A 11 12.30 -4.02 1.33
CA ASP A 11 13.49 -3.60 0.60
C ASP A 11 14.38 -2.63 1.38
N PHE A 12 13.90 -1.98 2.42
CA PHE A 12 14.70 -1.00 3.16
C PHE A 12 15.86 -1.64 3.90
N PRO A 13 17.03 -0.93 4.02
CA PRO A 13 18.25 -1.47 4.62
C PRO A 13 18.11 -1.96 6.06
N VAL A 14 17.13 -1.44 6.82
CA VAL A 14 16.89 -1.87 8.20
C VAL A 14 16.55 -3.36 8.30
N PHE A 15 16.03 -3.97 7.24
CA PHE A 15 15.71 -5.39 7.19
C PHE A 15 16.84 -6.26 6.62
N ASP A 16 17.91 -5.71 6.06
CA ASP A 16 18.97 -6.48 5.40
C ASP A 16 19.61 -7.55 6.30
N PRO A 17 19.92 -7.25 7.58
CA PRO A 17 20.59 -8.24 8.43
C PRO A 17 19.77 -9.50 8.68
N ASP A 18 18.44 -9.36 8.80
CA ASP A 18 17.57 -10.40 9.33
C ASP A 18 16.35 -10.71 8.44
N ARG A 19 16.29 -10.20 7.20
CA ARG A 19 15.12 -10.32 6.31
C ARG A 19 14.65 -11.76 6.15
N THR A 20 15.57 -12.70 5.91
CA THR A 20 15.23 -14.13 5.73
C THR A 20 14.62 -14.71 7.00
N ALA A 21 15.16 -14.40 8.17
CA ALA A 21 14.63 -14.83 9.45
C ALA A 21 13.26 -14.22 9.74
N LEU A 22 13.11 -12.91 9.46
CA LEU A 22 11.83 -12.20 9.58
C LEU A 22 10.74 -12.81 8.68
N LEU A 23 11.04 -13.11 7.43
CA LEU A 23 10.08 -13.75 6.51
C LEU A 23 9.70 -15.17 6.98
N ALA A 24 10.64 -15.91 7.58
CA ALA A 24 10.34 -17.23 8.16
C ALA A 24 9.43 -17.10 9.40
N GLU A 25 9.67 -16.13 10.28
CA GLU A 25 8.81 -15.82 11.42
C GLU A 25 7.40 -15.42 10.95
N CYS A 26 7.30 -14.48 10.02
CA CYS A 26 6.03 -14.02 9.47
C CYS A 26 5.20 -15.18 8.90
N ARG A 27 5.85 -16.11 8.18
CA ARG A 27 5.15 -17.28 7.63
C ARG A 27 4.57 -18.18 8.72
N GLN A 28 5.27 -18.35 9.85
CA GLN A 28 4.74 -19.09 11.01
C GLN A 28 3.53 -18.38 11.64
N LEU A 29 3.47 -17.06 11.55
CA LEU A 29 2.36 -16.24 12.01
C LEU A 29 1.21 -16.16 10.99
N GLY A 30 1.34 -16.81 9.83
CA GLY A 30 0.32 -16.81 8.78
C GLY A 30 0.41 -15.63 7.81
N VAL A 31 1.53 -14.90 7.80
CA VAL A 31 1.84 -13.82 6.84
C VAL A 31 2.88 -14.37 5.86
N GLY A 32 2.45 -14.73 4.67
CA GLY A 32 3.32 -15.34 3.66
C GLY A 32 3.41 -14.57 2.35
N GLU A 33 2.64 -13.51 2.20
CA GLU A 33 2.50 -12.75 0.97
C GLU A 33 2.60 -11.25 1.26
N TYR A 34 3.30 -10.52 0.37
CA TYR A 34 3.67 -9.12 0.58
C TYR A 34 3.59 -8.35 -0.74
N ILE A 35 3.18 -7.08 -0.66
CA ILE A 35 3.32 -6.13 -1.76
C ILE A 35 4.28 -5.03 -1.30
N ILE A 36 5.41 -4.90 -2.00
CA ILE A 36 6.43 -3.88 -1.73
C ILE A 36 6.26 -2.73 -2.72
N PRO A 37 5.78 -1.57 -2.30
CA PRO A 37 5.77 -0.41 -3.18
C PRO A 37 7.15 0.22 -3.26
N ALA A 38 7.65 0.45 -4.46
CA ALA A 38 8.87 1.21 -4.64
C ALA A 38 8.63 2.70 -4.39
N VAL A 39 9.60 3.39 -3.82
CA VAL A 39 9.49 4.83 -3.50
C VAL A 39 10.17 5.74 -4.53
N GLY A 40 11.04 5.20 -5.37
CA GLY A 40 11.75 5.96 -6.39
C GLY A 40 12.64 5.09 -7.26
N GLU A 41 13.23 5.70 -8.27
CA GLU A 41 14.08 5.00 -9.24
C GLU A 41 15.24 4.24 -8.58
N GLU A 42 15.79 4.79 -7.51
CA GLU A 42 16.94 4.22 -6.80
C GLU A 42 16.64 2.87 -6.15
N ASN A 43 15.35 2.54 -5.89
CA ASN A 43 15.01 1.25 -5.29
C ASN A 43 14.23 0.30 -6.21
N TRP A 44 13.91 0.67 -7.45
CA TRP A 44 13.17 -0.21 -8.37
C TRP A 44 13.88 -1.56 -8.59
N ALA A 45 15.17 -1.53 -8.90
CA ALA A 45 15.94 -2.75 -9.12
C ALA A 45 15.94 -3.66 -7.87
N ARG A 46 15.93 -3.06 -6.68
CA ARG A 46 15.95 -3.78 -5.41
C ARG A 46 14.62 -4.48 -5.11
N VAL A 47 13.48 -3.82 -5.32
CA VAL A 47 12.16 -4.46 -5.11
C VAL A 47 11.93 -5.58 -6.12
N MET A 48 12.36 -5.39 -7.38
CA MET A 48 12.30 -6.43 -8.41
C MET A 48 13.14 -7.66 -8.02
N ALA A 49 14.39 -7.45 -7.60
CA ALA A 49 15.27 -8.52 -7.17
C ALA A 49 14.74 -9.28 -5.94
N LEU A 50 14.09 -8.60 -4.99
CA LEU A 50 13.47 -9.25 -3.83
C LEU A 50 12.30 -10.14 -4.24
N SER A 51 11.48 -9.70 -5.20
CA SER A 51 10.38 -10.51 -5.75
C SER A 51 10.91 -11.78 -6.45
N GLU A 52 12.01 -11.68 -7.19
CA GLU A 52 12.64 -12.84 -7.82
C GLU A 52 13.25 -13.83 -6.80
N GLN A 53 13.79 -13.31 -5.69
CA GLN A 53 14.47 -14.11 -4.67
C GLN A 53 13.53 -14.79 -3.68
N HIS A 54 12.36 -14.23 -3.46
CA HIS A 54 11.43 -14.67 -2.42
C HIS A 54 10.03 -14.88 -2.97
N ALA A 55 9.61 -16.13 -3.07
CA ALA A 55 8.22 -16.46 -3.39
C ALA A 55 7.26 -15.79 -2.38
N GLY A 56 6.16 -15.24 -2.88
CA GLY A 56 5.19 -14.52 -2.07
C GLY A 56 5.40 -13.01 -2.03
N ILE A 57 6.41 -12.47 -2.73
CA ILE A 57 6.63 -11.02 -2.85
C ILE A 57 6.21 -10.55 -4.25
N ALA A 58 5.23 -9.64 -4.28
CA ALA A 58 4.90 -8.81 -5.43
C ALA A 58 5.31 -7.36 -5.16
N TYR A 59 5.26 -6.50 -6.16
CA TYR A 59 5.68 -5.10 -5.98
C TYR A 59 4.89 -4.11 -6.85
N GLY A 60 4.91 -2.85 -6.41
CA GLY A 60 4.54 -1.69 -7.21
C GLY A 60 5.77 -0.92 -7.66
N LEU A 61 5.73 -0.31 -8.85
CA LEU A 61 6.74 0.64 -9.30
C LEU A 61 6.15 2.03 -9.39
N GLY A 62 6.80 2.98 -8.74
CA GLY A 62 6.35 4.37 -8.71
C GLY A 62 7.44 5.33 -8.22
N ILE A 63 7.03 6.57 -8.06
CA ILE A 63 7.87 7.65 -7.52
C ILE A 63 7.03 8.36 -6.44
N HIS A 64 7.44 8.17 -5.20
CA HIS A 64 6.81 8.78 -4.02
C HIS A 64 6.95 10.33 -4.07
N PRO A 65 5.97 11.09 -3.56
CA PRO A 65 5.98 12.55 -3.60
C PRO A 65 7.21 13.22 -2.97
N TRP A 66 7.94 12.54 -2.11
CA TRP A 66 9.18 13.07 -1.53
C TRP A 66 10.36 13.12 -2.51
N TYR A 67 10.29 12.37 -3.61
CA TYR A 67 11.38 12.24 -4.59
C TYR A 67 11.19 13.10 -5.85
N VAL A 68 10.28 14.07 -5.79
CA VAL A 68 10.16 15.08 -6.87
C VAL A 68 11.44 15.91 -6.98
N GLY A 69 12.01 15.96 -8.17
CA GLY A 69 13.26 16.70 -8.41
C GLY A 69 13.58 16.85 -9.89
N ALA A 70 14.76 17.38 -10.18
CA ALA A 70 15.20 17.67 -11.55
C ALA A 70 15.29 16.41 -12.44
N GLN A 71 15.53 15.24 -11.86
CA GLN A 71 15.60 13.95 -12.58
C GLN A 71 14.22 13.31 -12.81
N THR A 72 13.14 13.83 -12.25
CA THR A 72 11.80 13.26 -12.33
C THR A 72 11.32 12.98 -13.75
N PRO A 73 11.47 13.88 -14.76
CA PRO A 73 11.03 13.60 -16.13
C PRO A 73 11.72 12.38 -16.75
N GLY A 74 13.04 12.23 -16.52
CA GLY A 74 13.79 11.06 -16.99
C GLY A 74 13.36 9.78 -16.29
N ALA A 75 13.11 9.84 -14.97
CA ALA A 75 12.61 8.71 -14.20
C ALA A 75 11.21 8.28 -14.67
N LEU A 76 10.30 9.21 -14.97
CA LEU A 76 8.98 8.88 -15.55
C LEU A 76 9.09 8.14 -16.88
N THR A 77 10.01 8.52 -17.75
CA THR A 77 10.25 7.82 -19.02
C THR A 77 10.76 6.40 -18.79
N ARG A 78 11.66 6.21 -17.82
CA ARG A 78 12.15 4.87 -17.47
C ARG A 78 11.08 4.03 -16.79
N LEU A 79 10.26 4.62 -15.91
CA LEU A 79 9.10 3.96 -15.31
C LEU A 79 8.16 3.45 -16.39
N GLN A 80 7.79 4.27 -17.38
CA GLN A 80 6.96 3.87 -18.50
C GLN A 80 7.54 2.66 -19.25
N GLY A 81 8.84 2.64 -19.48
CA GLY A 81 9.51 1.48 -20.11
C GLY A 81 9.39 0.21 -19.28
N LEU A 82 9.57 0.29 -17.96
CA LEU A 82 9.41 -0.85 -17.05
C LEU A 82 7.94 -1.34 -17.00
N LEU A 83 6.97 -0.44 -16.94
CA LEU A 83 5.55 -0.80 -16.94
C LEU A 83 5.14 -1.48 -18.25
N ALA A 84 5.67 -1.01 -19.38
CA ALA A 84 5.43 -1.62 -20.70
C ALA A 84 6.03 -3.04 -20.81
N ALA A 85 7.19 -3.27 -20.19
CA ALA A 85 7.83 -4.59 -20.15
C ALA A 85 7.07 -5.59 -19.28
N ARG A 86 6.22 -5.16 -18.37
CA ARG A 86 5.46 -5.98 -17.42
C ARG A 86 6.31 -7.08 -16.77
N PRO A 87 7.37 -6.73 -16.02
CA PRO A 87 8.19 -7.74 -15.37
C PRO A 87 7.36 -8.54 -14.36
N CYS A 88 7.76 -9.81 -14.18
CA CYS A 88 7.12 -10.72 -13.22
C CYS A 88 7.07 -10.08 -11.82
N GLY A 89 5.98 -10.25 -11.10
CA GLY A 89 5.78 -9.68 -9.78
C GLY A 89 5.25 -8.22 -9.75
N LEU A 90 5.21 -7.53 -10.90
CA LEU A 90 4.64 -6.19 -10.98
C LEU A 90 3.11 -6.24 -10.91
N VAL A 91 2.52 -5.63 -9.87
CA VAL A 91 1.06 -5.66 -9.63
C VAL A 91 0.42 -4.27 -9.55
N ALA A 92 1.19 -3.19 -9.47
CA ALA A 92 0.64 -1.84 -9.31
C ALA A 92 1.59 -0.74 -9.81
N VAL A 93 1.05 0.45 -10.05
CA VAL A 93 1.83 1.70 -10.10
C VAL A 93 1.79 2.34 -8.71
N GLY A 94 2.93 2.56 -8.15
CA GLY A 94 3.10 3.17 -6.81
C GLY A 94 4.40 2.70 -6.13
N GLU A 95 4.73 3.39 -5.08
CA GLU A 95 3.94 4.36 -4.32
C GLU A 95 3.93 5.71 -5.06
N CYS A 96 2.78 6.34 -5.14
CA CYS A 96 2.60 7.66 -5.74
C CYS A 96 1.56 8.46 -4.94
N GLY A 97 1.44 9.75 -5.14
CA GLY A 97 0.41 10.52 -4.43
C GLY A 97 0.87 11.86 -3.92
N LEU A 98 0.32 12.29 -2.77
CA LEU A 98 0.56 13.61 -2.19
C LEU A 98 0.89 13.54 -0.71
N ASP A 99 1.92 14.27 -0.29
CA ASP A 99 2.26 14.53 1.11
C ASP A 99 2.36 16.04 1.37
N LEU A 100 1.32 16.60 1.97
CA LEU A 100 1.29 18.03 2.30
C LEU A 100 2.04 18.38 3.60
N ARG A 101 2.71 17.41 4.21
CA ARG A 101 3.66 17.63 5.32
C ARG A 101 5.10 17.69 4.84
N SER A 102 5.38 17.23 3.63
CA SER A 102 6.72 17.24 3.07
C SER A 102 7.16 18.67 2.72
N HIS A 103 8.48 18.85 2.57
CA HIS A 103 9.06 20.11 2.09
C HIS A 103 9.02 20.25 0.56
N VAL A 104 8.60 19.21 -0.14
CA VAL A 104 8.51 19.21 -1.61
C VAL A 104 7.33 20.07 -2.05
N PRO A 105 7.51 21.01 -2.99
CA PRO A 105 6.44 21.87 -3.47
C PRO A 105 5.23 21.07 -3.98
N GLN A 106 4.04 21.47 -3.57
CA GLN A 106 2.80 20.76 -3.91
C GLN A 106 2.57 20.68 -5.43
N GLU A 107 2.94 21.69 -6.20
CA GLU A 107 2.80 21.72 -7.66
C GLU A 107 3.52 20.54 -8.32
N GLY A 108 4.80 20.32 -7.98
CA GLY A 108 5.57 19.19 -8.50
C GLY A 108 5.01 17.84 -8.08
N GLN A 109 4.48 17.72 -6.83
CA GLN A 109 3.81 16.49 -6.40
C GLN A 109 2.54 16.23 -7.22
N LEU A 110 1.74 17.26 -7.51
CA LEU A 110 0.53 17.16 -8.33
C LEU A 110 0.85 16.68 -9.74
N GLU A 111 1.83 17.32 -10.41
CA GLU A 111 2.25 16.93 -11.75
C GLU A 111 2.73 15.49 -11.81
N LEU A 112 3.58 15.09 -10.83
CA LEU A 112 4.09 13.72 -10.71
C LEU A 112 2.97 12.72 -10.47
N PHE A 113 2.03 13.01 -9.57
CA PHE A 113 0.91 12.13 -9.27
C PHE A 113 0.00 11.94 -10.50
N GLU A 114 -0.35 13.02 -11.19
CA GLU A 114 -1.15 12.95 -12.41
C GLU A 114 -0.47 12.17 -13.53
N ALA A 115 0.86 12.32 -13.69
CA ALA A 115 1.62 11.54 -14.66
C ALA A 115 1.54 10.04 -14.35
N GLN A 116 1.71 9.65 -13.08
CA GLN A 116 1.64 8.25 -12.66
C GLN A 116 0.22 7.68 -12.75
N ILE A 117 -0.83 8.47 -12.53
CA ILE A 117 -2.22 8.04 -12.81
C ILE A 117 -2.38 7.69 -14.29
N ARG A 118 -1.87 8.52 -15.20
CA ARG A 118 -1.93 8.24 -16.66
C ARG A 118 -1.19 6.94 -16.99
N LEU A 119 0.02 6.75 -16.46
CA LEU A 119 0.78 5.51 -16.65
C LEU A 119 -0.01 4.29 -16.12
N ALA A 120 -0.63 4.38 -14.96
CA ALA A 120 -1.47 3.30 -14.43
C ALA A 120 -2.65 2.99 -15.35
N MET A 121 -3.30 4.01 -15.91
CA MET A 121 -4.41 3.83 -16.86
C MET A 121 -3.95 3.21 -18.18
N ASP A 122 -2.83 3.69 -18.74
CA ASP A 122 -2.28 3.20 -20.01
C ASP A 122 -1.84 1.72 -19.92
N HIS A 123 -1.38 1.30 -18.74
CA HIS A 123 -0.92 -0.08 -18.50
C HIS A 123 -1.95 -0.95 -17.77
N GLU A 124 -3.17 -0.45 -17.55
CA GLU A 124 -4.24 -1.16 -16.84
C GLU A 124 -3.81 -1.74 -15.48
N LEU A 125 -3.06 -0.96 -14.69
CA LEU A 125 -2.61 -1.32 -13.35
C LEU A 125 -3.37 -0.54 -12.28
N PRO A 126 -3.62 -1.13 -11.09
CA PRO A 126 -4.13 -0.39 -9.94
C PRO A 126 -3.04 0.55 -9.39
N LEU A 127 -3.48 1.52 -8.58
CA LEU A 127 -2.61 2.50 -7.93
C LEU A 127 -2.39 2.16 -6.46
N ILE A 128 -1.17 2.34 -5.95
CA ILE A 128 -0.87 2.42 -4.51
C ILE A 128 -0.62 3.89 -4.19
N VAL A 129 -1.55 4.50 -3.45
CA VAL A 129 -1.62 5.96 -3.28
C VAL A 129 -1.28 6.38 -1.86
N HIS A 130 -0.25 7.21 -1.75
CA HIS A 130 0.14 7.96 -0.57
C HIS A 130 -0.74 9.21 -0.41
N SER A 131 -1.31 9.42 0.77
CA SER A 131 -2.20 10.56 1.01
C SER A 131 -2.05 11.11 2.42
N VAL A 132 -1.08 12.00 2.64
CA VAL A 132 -0.87 12.63 3.94
C VAL A 132 -1.40 14.06 3.93
N ARG A 133 -2.44 14.32 4.75
CA ARG A 133 -3.20 15.58 4.79
C ARG A 133 -3.77 16.02 3.43
N ALA A 134 -3.95 15.09 2.50
CA ALA A 134 -4.28 15.36 1.11
C ALA A 134 -5.55 14.64 0.61
N ASN A 135 -6.29 13.94 1.49
CA ASN A 135 -7.40 13.06 1.09
C ASN A 135 -8.40 13.74 0.13
N ASP A 136 -8.82 14.97 0.41
CA ASP A 136 -9.80 15.67 -0.42
C ASP A 136 -9.23 16.05 -1.80
N THR A 137 -7.95 16.45 -1.84
CA THR A 137 -7.23 16.76 -3.08
C THR A 137 -7.01 15.50 -3.91
N VAL A 138 -6.55 14.41 -3.29
CA VAL A 138 -6.39 13.10 -3.93
C VAL A 138 -7.72 12.61 -4.49
N ALA A 139 -8.79 12.63 -3.70
CA ALA A 139 -10.13 12.22 -4.16
C ALA A 139 -10.65 13.09 -5.32
N LYS A 140 -10.37 14.41 -5.33
CA LYS A 140 -10.72 15.31 -6.44
C LYS A 140 -9.98 14.93 -7.72
N ILE A 141 -8.68 14.62 -7.63
CA ILE A 141 -7.87 14.20 -8.77
C ILE A 141 -8.37 12.86 -9.31
N LEU A 142 -8.50 11.85 -8.45
CA LEU A 142 -8.98 10.53 -8.84
C LEU A 142 -10.37 10.57 -9.47
N ARG A 143 -11.27 11.45 -9.00
CA ARG A 143 -12.59 11.66 -9.61
C ARG A 143 -12.50 12.26 -11.03
N ARG A 144 -11.49 13.10 -11.28
CA ARG A 144 -11.26 13.69 -12.61
C ARG A 144 -10.70 12.66 -13.59
N PHE A 145 -9.74 11.84 -13.17
CA PHE A 145 -9.09 10.84 -14.03
C PHE A 145 -9.90 9.55 -14.18
N LYS A 146 -10.60 9.11 -13.13
CA LYS A 146 -11.40 7.86 -13.09
C LYS A 146 -10.59 6.62 -13.52
N PRO A 147 -9.44 6.33 -12.87
CA PRO A 147 -8.66 5.15 -13.22
C PRO A 147 -9.50 3.89 -13.00
N ALA A 148 -9.77 3.14 -14.07
CA ALA A 148 -10.72 2.02 -14.09
C ALA A 148 -10.31 0.86 -13.17
N ARG A 149 -9.01 0.70 -12.91
CA ARG A 149 -8.48 -0.35 -12.04
C ARG A 149 -8.53 0.02 -10.55
N GLY A 150 -8.81 1.30 -10.22
CA GLY A 150 -8.82 1.77 -8.84
C GLY A 150 -7.46 1.59 -8.18
N GLY A 151 -7.46 0.98 -6.99
CA GLY A 151 -6.24 0.71 -6.22
C GLY A 151 -6.47 0.79 -4.71
N VAL A 152 -5.47 1.25 -3.99
CA VAL A 152 -5.49 1.43 -2.53
C VAL A 152 -4.99 2.81 -2.13
N ILE A 153 -5.67 3.43 -1.18
CA ILE A 153 -5.14 4.55 -0.40
C ILE A 153 -4.46 3.94 0.81
N HIS A 154 -3.13 3.82 0.78
CA HIS A 154 -2.40 3.20 1.87
C HIS A 154 -2.40 4.09 3.11
N ALA A 155 -2.14 3.50 4.28
CA ALA A 155 -2.10 4.15 5.60
C ALA A 155 -3.29 5.10 5.83
N PHE A 156 -4.49 4.68 5.43
CA PHE A 156 -5.64 5.56 5.45
C PHE A 156 -5.86 6.16 6.84
N SER A 157 -5.88 7.49 6.87
CA SER A 157 -6.20 8.29 8.05
C SER A 157 -7.17 9.39 7.65
N GLY A 158 -8.45 9.23 8.01
CA GLY A 158 -9.49 10.16 7.55
C GLY A 158 -10.86 9.92 8.18
N SER A 159 -11.85 10.67 7.67
CA SER A 159 -13.24 10.51 8.08
C SER A 159 -13.96 9.42 7.28
N GLN A 160 -15.11 8.99 7.79
CA GLN A 160 -16.01 8.08 7.10
C GLN A 160 -16.42 8.63 5.72
N GLN A 161 -16.69 9.92 5.59
CA GLN A 161 -17.02 10.55 4.31
C GLN A 161 -15.88 10.48 3.30
N GLN A 162 -14.63 10.69 3.76
CA GLN A 162 -13.44 10.56 2.91
C GLN A 162 -13.22 9.11 2.49
N GLY A 163 -13.35 8.16 3.41
CA GLY A 163 -13.27 6.73 3.11
C GLY A 163 -14.35 6.28 2.12
N GLN A 164 -15.60 6.71 2.33
CA GLN A 164 -16.71 6.43 1.42
C GLN A 164 -16.47 7.02 0.02
N ALA A 165 -15.90 8.24 -0.07
CA ALA A 165 -15.56 8.85 -1.35
C ALA A 165 -14.51 8.04 -2.11
N PHE A 166 -13.47 7.54 -1.45
CA PHE A 166 -12.47 6.66 -2.07
C PHE A 166 -13.07 5.32 -2.51
N TRP A 167 -13.88 4.70 -1.65
CA TRP A 167 -14.57 3.46 -1.99
C TRP A 167 -15.45 3.59 -3.23
N GLN A 168 -16.21 4.67 -3.34
CA GLN A 168 -17.04 4.96 -4.54
C GLN A 168 -16.22 5.22 -5.81
N LEU A 169 -14.95 5.63 -5.66
CA LEU A 169 -14.01 5.79 -6.77
C LEU A 169 -13.28 4.49 -7.14
N GLY A 170 -13.60 3.35 -6.48
CA GLY A 170 -12.98 2.06 -6.74
C GLY A 170 -11.68 1.82 -5.95
N PHE A 171 -11.39 2.66 -4.94
CA PHE A 171 -10.19 2.51 -4.11
C PHE A 171 -10.51 1.83 -2.78
N ARG A 172 -9.63 0.90 -2.39
CA ARG A 172 -9.59 0.32 -1.05
C ARG A 172 -8.82 1.21 -0.10
N LEU A 173 -8.96 0.94 1.20
CA LEU A 173 -8.29 1.70 2.26
C LEU A 173 -7.34 0.76 3.00
N GLY A 174 -6.07 1.11 3.03
CA GLY A 174 -5.05 0.41 3.79
C GLY A 174 -5.26 0.60 5.29
N VAL A 175 -5.35 -0.49 6.03
CA VAL A 175 -5.56 -0.54 7.46
C VAL A 175 -4.29 -1.06 8.12
N GLY A 176 -3.54 -0.13 8.71
CA GLY A 176 -2.28 -0.39 9.38
C GLY A 176 -2.32 -0.06 10.87
N GLY A 177 -1.14 0.20 11.44
CA GLY A 177 -0.94 0.45 12.86
C GLY A 177 -1.77 1.59 13.48
N VAL A 178 -2.32 2.49 12.67
CA VAL A 178 -3.13 3.64 13.12
C VAL A 178 -4.33 3.22 13.97
N ILE A 179 -4.96 2.07 13.68
CA ILE A 179 -6.14 1.60 14.43
C ILE A 179 -5.82 1.13 15.85
N SER A 180 -4.55 0.92 16.17
CA SER A 180 -4.09 0.57 17.52
C SER A 180 -4.11 1.75 18.49
N PHE A 181 -4.17 2.98 17.97
CA PHE A 181 -4.14 4.19 18.81
C PHE A 181 -5.56 4.62 19.18
N ASP A 182 -5.85 4.70 20.49
CA ASP A 182 -7.17 5.14 21.00
C ASP A 182 -7.55 6.54 20.51
N ARG A 183 -6.56 7.43 20.35
CA ARG A 183 -6.77 8.80 19.85
C ARG A 183 -7.21 8.89 18.39
N ALA A 184 -7.08 7.81 17.60
CA ALA A 184 -7.44 7.77 16.18
C ALA A 184 -8.95 7.54 15.93
N ASN A 185 -9.83 8.08 16.80
CA ASN A 185 -11.27 7.82 16.81
C ASN A 185 -11.91 7.99 15.43
N LYS A 186 -11.64 9.10 14.75
CA LYS A 186 -12.20 9.41 13.44
C LYS A 186 -11.88 8.33 12.38
N THR A 187 -10.64 7.84 12.36
CA THR A 187 -10.20 6.79 11.45
C THR A 187 -10.78 5.43 11.86
N ARG A 188 -10.78 5.13 13.17
CA ARG A 188 -11.35 3.90 13.71
C ARG A 188 -12.86 3.79 13.39
N GLU A 189 -13.62 4.86 13.54
CA GLU A 189 -15.04 4.92 13.15
C GLU A 189 -15.23 4.69 11.65
N ALA A 190 -14.44 5.34 10.80
CA ALA A 190 -14.50 5.14 9.35
C ALA A 190 -14.25 3.66 8.98
N ILE A 191 -13.21 3.04 9.55
CA ILE A 191 -12.84 1.65 9.28
C ILE A 191 -13.85 0.67 9.87
N ARG A 192 -14.51 0.99 10.99
CA ARG A 192 -15.59 0.18 11.55
C ARG A 192 -16.82 0.15 10.64
N ASP A 193 -17.20 1.30 10.07
CA ASP A 193 -18.52 1.50 9.45
C ASP A 193 -18.53 1.29 7.93
N LEU A 194 -17.35 1.32 7.26
CA LEU A 194 -17.24 1.02 5.83
C LEU A 194 -17.43 -0.47 5.55
N PRO A 195 -17.87 -0.86 4.32
CA PRO A 195 -17.87 -2.26 3.91
C PRO A 195 -16.51 -2.92 4.17
N LEU A 196 -16.50 -4.17 4.62
CA LEU A 196 -15.24 -4.87 4.90
C LEU A 196 -14.41 -5.05 3.64
N GLU A 197 -15.06 -5.23 2.50
CA GLU A 197 -14.45 -5.31 1.16
C GLU A 197 -13.76 -4.01 0.71
N ALA A 198 -14.05 -2.90 1.38
CA ALA A 198 -13.38 -1.61 1.14
C ALA A 198 -11.99 -1.53 1.79
N LEU A 199 -11.61 -2.53 2.59
CA LEU A 199 -10.40 -2.50 3.42
C LEU A 199 -9.36 -3.49 2.90
N LEU A 200 -8.07 -3.16 3.11
CA LEU A 200 -6.92 -4.06 2.97
C LEU A 200 -6.07 -4.00 4.23
N LEU A 201 -5.32 -5.06 4.52
CA LEU A 201 -4.39 -5.10 5.66
C LEU A 201 -2.98 -4.73 5.21
N GLU A 202 -2.30 -3.94 6.03
CA GLU A 202 -0.90 -3.57 5.80
C GLU A 202 -0.19 -3.25 7.11
N THR A 203 1.14 -3.17 7.08
CA THR A 203 1.93 -2.71 8.22
C THR A 203 2.57 -1.36 8.00
N ASP A 204 2.90 -1.01 6.77
CA ASP A 204 3.76 0.11 6.39
C ASP A 204 5.16 0.01 7.06
N ALA A 205 5.59 -1.23 7.31
CA ALA A 205 6.88 -1.50 7.96
C ALA A 205 8.06 -1.02 7.07
N PRO A 206 9.08 -0.35 7.63
CA PRO A 206 9.41 -0.20 9.06
C PRO A 206 8.71 0.94 9.78
N ASP A 207 7.88 1.71 9.08
CA ASP A 207 7.15 2.85 9.62
C ASP A 207 5.85 2.43 10.34
N MET A 208 5.08 3.37 10.83
CA MET A 208 3.75 3.18 11.43
C MET A 208 3.67 2.12 12.55
N PRO A 209 4.60 2.10 13.56
CA PRO A 209 4.55 1.12 14.64
C PRO A 209 3.23 1.21 15.42
N LEU A 210 2.79 0.06 15.96
CA LEU A 210 1.59 -0.02 16.79
C LEU A 210 1.75 0.77 18.10
N GLN A 211 0.63 1.11 18.74
CA GLN A 211 0.62 1.74 20.06
C GLN A 211 1.44 0.90 21.05
N GLY A 212 2.35 1.57 21.76
CA GLY A 212 3.28 0.96 22.71
C GLY A 212 4.57 0.38 22.08
N GLN A 213 4.71 0.45 20.74
CA GLN A 213 5.92 0.01 20.03
C GLN A 213 6.70 1.17 19.40
N GLN A 214 6.33 2.41 19.69
CA GLN A 214 7.02 3.59 19.14
C GLN A 214 8.51 3.59 19.53
N GLY A 215 9.35 4.08 18.62
CA GLY A 215 10.80 4.09 18.79
C GLY A 215 11.50 2.81 18.37
N ARG A 216 10.78 1.83 17.86
CA ARG A 216 11.31 0.62 17.23
C ARG A 216 10.77 0.51 15.80
N PRO A 217 11.53 -0.02 14.83
CA PRO A 217 11.00 -0.33 13.52
C PRO A 217 9.80 -1.27 13.61
N ASN A 218 8.75 -0.96 12.84
CA ASN A 218 7.65 -1.88 12.64
C ASN A 218 8.10 -3.07 11.78
N THR A 219 7.37 -4.19 11.83
CA THR A 219 7.65 -5.36 10.99
C THR A 219 6.35 -6.00 10.52
N PRO A 220 6.36 -6.73 9.38
CA PRO A 220 5.18 -7.49 8.92
C PRO A 220 4.69 -8.55 9.93
N ALA A 221 5.50 -8.95 10.90
CA ALA A 221 5.08 -9.82 12.00
C ALA A 221 3.97 -9.20 12.89
N ASN A 222 3.75 -7.89 12.79
CA ASN A 222 2.63 -7.21 13.47
C ASN A 222 1.29 -7.31 12.71
N LEU A 223 1.27 -7.78 11.48
CA LEU A 223 0.03 -7.85 10.67
C LEU A 223 -1.10 -8.68 11.33
N PRO A 224 -0.83 -9.84 11.95
CA PRO A 224 -1.88 -10.60 12.66
C PRO A 224 -2.51 -9.82 13.82
N LYS A 225 -1.71 -8.98 14.49
CA LYS A 225 -2.22 -8.11 15.56
C LYS A 225 -3.13 -7.00 15.01
N ILE A 226 -2.78 -6.42 13.86
CA ILE A 226 -3.64 -5.44 13.17
C ILE A 226 -4.95 -6.11 12.75
N ALA A 227 -4.90 -7.31 12.16
CA ALA A 227 -6.08 -8.07 11.80
C ALA A 227 -6.99 -8.37 13.01
N GLN A 228 -6.40 -8.74 14.14
CA GLN A 228 -7.12 -8.97 15.39
C GLN A 228 -7.81 -7.69 15.90
N LEU A 229 -7.09 -6.57 15.92
CA LEU A 229 -7.64 -5.27 16.33
C LEU A 229 -8.78 -4.83 15.40
N LEU A 230 -8.68 -5.09 14.11
CA LEU A 230 -9.75 -4.80 13.16
C LEU A 230 -10.98 -5.67 13.41
N ALA A 231 -10.80 -6.97 13.67
CA ALA A 231 -11.88 -7.90 13.99
C ALA A 231 -12.62 -7.48 15.27
N GLU A 232 -11.89 -7.09 16.31
CA GLU A 232 -12.44 -6.56 17.56
C GLU A 232 -13.20 -5.25 17.34
N LEU A 233 -12.61 -4.30 16.62
CA LEU A 233 -13.23 -3.01 16.29
C LEU A 233 -14.56 -3.19 15.55
N ARG A 234 -14.65 -4.20 14.69
CA ARG A 234 -15.84 -4.52 13.90
C ARG A 234 -16.77 -5.52 14.56
N GLN A 235 -16.39 -6.10 15.70
CA GLN A 235 -17.13 -7.15 16.40
C GLN A 235 -17.43 -8.35 15.47
N GLN A 236 -16.45 -8.74 14.65
CA GLN A 236 -16.56 -9.83 13.68
C GLN A 236 -15.50 -10.92 13.96
N PRO A 237 -15.78 -12.19 13.62
CA PRO A 237 -14.77 -13.24 13.76
C PRO A 237 -13.52 -12.94 12.94
N LEU A 238 -12.34 -13.11 13.54
CA LEU A 238 -11.04 -12.88 12.86
C LEU A 238 -10.92 -13.70 11.56
N SER A 239 -11.40 -14.94 11.56
CA SER A 239 -11.38 -15.79 10.36
C SER A 239 -12.19 -15.21 9.21
N HIS A 240 -13.35 -14.60 9.49
CA HIS A 240 -14.16 -13.92 8.50
C HIS A 240 -13.47 -12.68 7.96
N VAL A 241 -12.96 -11.82 8.86
CA VAL A 241 -12.23 -10.60 8.49
C VAL A 241 -11.03 -10.96 7.61
N ALA A 242 -10.20 -11.91 8.02
CA ALA A 242 -9.03 -12.33 7.26
C ALA A 242 -9.40 -12.87 5.86
N SER A 243 -10.46 -13.69 5.76
CA SER A 243 -10.89 -14.22 4.47
C SER A 243 -11.36 -13.14 3.50
N VAL A 244 -12.18 -12.18 3.97
CA VAL A 244 -12.68 -11.10 3.12
C VAL A 244 -11.56 -10.18 2.67
N LEU A 245 -10.63 -9.84 3.56
CA LEU A 245 -9.50 -8.95 3.21
C LEU A 245 -8.51 -9.62 2.28
N HIS A 246 -8.26 -10.93 2.43
CA HIS A 246 -7.47 -11.71 1.50
C HIS A 246 -8.07 -11.65 0.07
N GLU A 247 -9.36 -11.97 -0.06
CA GLU A 247 -10.07 -11.90 -1.34
C GLU A 247 -10.09 -10.47 -1.93
N SER A 248 -10.27 -9.46 -1.08
CA SER A 248 -10.23 -8.05 -1.51
C SER A 248 -8.87 -7.67 -2.07
N THR A 249 -7.79 -8.17 -1.44
CA THR A 249 -6.42 -7.96 -1.92
C THR A 249 -6.21 -8.58 -3.29
N LEU A 250 -6.55 -9.86 -3.45
CA LEU A 250 -6.40 -10.57 -4.74
C LEU A 250 -7.15 -9.86 -5.87
N ARG A 251 -8.38 -9.39 -5.60
CA ARG A 251 -9.18 -8.64 -6.60
C ARG A 251 -8.58 -7.28 -6.92
N THR A 252 -8.10 -6.56 -5.91
CA THR A 252 -7.55 -5.20 -6.10
C THR A 252 -6.31 -5.23 -6.98
N PHE A 253 -5.41 -6.18 -6.73
CA PHE A 253 -4.14 -6.32 -7.45
C PHE A 253 -4.18 -7.34 -8.58
N GLN A 254 -5.35 -7.97 -8.84
CA GLN A 254 -5.57 -8.95 -9.91
C GLN A 254 -4.60 -10.13 -9.85
N ILE A 255 -4.28 -10.56 -8.63
CA ILE A 255 -3.40 -11.69 -8.38
C ILE A 255 -4.24 -12.96 -8.43
N GLU A 256 -3.91 -13.86 -9.34
CA GLU A 256 -4.47 -15.21 -9.34
C GLU A 256 -3.97 -15.98 -8.12
N ARG A 257 -4.71 -16.99 -7.68
CA ARG A 257 -4.49 -17.70 -6.41
C ARG A 257 -3.01 -18.01 -6.13
N GLY A 258 -2.42 -17.23 -5.23
CA GLY A 258 -1.05 -17.34 -4.73
C GLY A 258 -0.01 -16.59 -5.57
N PHE A 259 0.84 -15.84 -4.88
CA PHE A 259 1.98 -15.09 -5.45
C PHE A 259 3.07 -15.99 -6.07
N GLY A 260 2.91 -17.32 -6.00
CA GLY A 260 3.90 -18.28 -6.52
C GLY A 260 3.88 -18.50 -8.03
N ASN A 261 2.97 -17.84 -8.75
CA ASN A 261 2.82 -17.92 -10.20
C ASN A 261 2.80 -16.52 -10.87
N ILE A 262 3.28 -15.49 -10.16
CA ILE A 262 3.41 -14.15 -10.70
C ILE A 262 4.76 -14.00 -11.39
#